data_822f6cc4b186483d9d6e38403b1bee7f
#
_entry.id   822f6cc4b186483d9d6e38403b1bee7f
#
_cell.length_a   1.000
_cell.length_b   1.000
_cell.length_c   1.000
_cell.angle_alpha   90.00
_cell.angle_beta   90.00
_cell.angle_gamma   90.00
#
_symmetry.space_group_name_H-M   'P 1'
#
loop_
_entity.id
_entity.type
_entity.pdbx_description
1 polymer ?
#
loop_
_entity_poly.entity_id
_entity_poly.type
_entity_poly.pdbx_seq_one_letter_code
_entity_poly.pdbx_strand_id
1 'polypeptide(L)'
;MTAEQLLEKTYAAFNARDVDRALSAMHPEVAWPNGMEGGCVHGHRGIREYWTRQWGLIDPRVEPRGFEWEPDGRVAVDVHQVVRDLAGRVVKDEMVRHVYRLEAGLIRSMEIRSGPSRGAGAPGPTRTGP
;
A
#
# COMPACT_ATOMS: atom_id res chain seq x y z
N MET A 1 18.77 -3.28 7.99
CA MET A 1 17.78 -2.55 7.18
C MET A 1 16.74 -1.94 8.11
N THR A 2 16.48 -0.66 7.95
CA THR A 2 15.46 0.02 8.77
C THR A 2 14.06 -0.33 8.25
N ALA A 3 13.04 -0.03 9.06
CA ALA A 3 11.66 -0.22 8.63
C ALA A 3 11.37 0.59 7.37
N GLU A 4 11.86 1.82 7.33
CA GLU A 4 11.64 2.68 6.17
C GLU A 4 12.28 2.10 4.92
N GLN A 5 13.50 1.58 5.04
CA GLN A 5 14.19 0.95 3.92
C GLN A 5 13.45 -0.30 3.44
N LEU A 6 12.93 -1.09 4.39
CA LEU A 6 12.15 -2.28 4.05
C LEU A 6 10.90 -1.90 3.25
N LEU A 7 10.20 -0.85 3.68
CA LEU A 7 8.98 -0.41 3.01
C LEU A 7 9.29 0.21 1.65
N GLU A 8 10.34 1.03 1.56
CA GLU A 8 10.74 1.60 0.27
C GLU A 8 11.07 0.52 -0.74
N LYS A 9 11.77 -0.52 -0.29
CA LYS A 9 12.10 -1.65 -1.15
C LYS A 9 10.83 -2.37 -1.62
N THR A 10 9.85 -2.49 -0.73
CA THR A 10 8.60 -3.15 -1.07
C THR A 10 7.82 -2.37 -2.12
N TYR A 11 7.75 -1.04 -1.98
CA TYR A 11 7.08 -0.21 -2.99
C TYR A 11 7.81 -0.29 -4.33
N ALA A 12 9.13 -0.24 -4.31
CA ALA A 12 9.91 -0.35 -5.54
C ALA A 12 9.67 -1.68 -6.24
N ALA A 13 9.61 -2.77 -5.46
CA ALA A 13 9.35 -4.10 -6.02
C ALA A 13 7.95 -4.18 -6.63
N PHE A 14 6.96 -3.62 -5.93
CA PHE A 14 5.59 -3.57 -6.46
C PHE A 14 5.54 -2.83 -7.80
N ASN A 15 6.17 -1.66 -7.87
CA ASN A 15 6.18 -0.86 -9.09
C ASN A 15 6.92 -1.57 -10.22
N ALA A 16 7.93 -2.38 -9.89
CA ALA A 16 8.68 -3.14 -10.87
C ALA A 16 7.98 -4.46 -11.23
N ARG A 17 6.85 -4.75 -10.60
CA ARG A 17 6.11 -6.01 -10.78
C ARG A 17 6.93 -7.22 -10.35
N ASP A 18 7.84 -7.01 -9.41
CA ASP A 18 8.70 -8.06 -8.87
C ASP A 18 8.06 -8.60 -7.59
N VAL A 19 7.11 -9.50 -7.77
CA VAL A 19 6.31 -10.00 -6.66
C VAL A 19 7.16 -10.78 -5.65
N ASP A 20 8.13 -11.56 -6.13
CA ASP A 20 8.98 -12.35 -5.22
C ASP A 20 9.77 -11.43 -4.29
N ARG A 21 10.31 -10.35 -4.84
CA ARG A 21 11.08 -9.40 -4.03
C ARG A 21 10.18 -8.71 -3.00
N ALA A 22 8.98 -8.32 -3.39
CA ALA A 22 8.05 -7.71 -2.47
C ALA A 22 7.66 -8.69 -1.35
N LEU A 23 7.36 -9.93 -1.72
CA LEU A 23 6.97 -10.94 -0.74
C LEU A 23 8.09 -11.28 0.23
N SER A 24 9.35 -11.13 -0.18
CA SER A 24 10.48 -11.40 0.71
C SER A 24 10.51 -10.44 1.91
N ALA A 25 9.82 -9.31 1.84
CA ALA A 25 9.71 -8.35 2.93
C ALA A 25 8.51 -8.64 3.83
N MET A 26 7.74 -9.67 3.55
CA MET A 26 6.48 -9.94 4.23
C MET A 26 6.53 -11.22 5.04
N HIS A 27 5.85 -11.15 6.20
CA HIS A 27 5.68 -12.31 7.07
C HIS A 27 4.89 -13.38 6.31
N PRO A 28 5.18 -14.69 6.55
CA PRO A 28 4.41 -15.75 5.88
C PRO A 28 2.89 -15.66 6.10
N GLU A 29 2.48 -15.08 7.22
CA GLU A 29 1.05 -14.95 7.54
C GLU A 29 0.54 -13.53 7.35
N VAL A 30 1.16 -12.77 6.46
CA VAL A 30 0.81 -11.39 6.22
C VAL A 30 -0.67 -11.23 5.85
N ALA A 31 -1.29 -10.14 6.34
CA ALA A 31 -2.65 -9.78 5.98
C ALA A 31 -2.60 -8.49 5.17
N TRP A 32 -3.23 -8.49 4.01
CA TRP A 32 -3.15 -7.39 3.05
C TRP A 32 -4.54 -6.99 2.58
N PRO A 33 -4.85 -5.70 2.51
CA PRO A 33 -6.19 -5.29 2.09
C PRO A 33 -6.41 -5.56 0.61
N ASN A 34 -7.61 -6.03 0.28
CA ASN A 34 -8.02 -6.21 -1.10
C ASN A 34 -8.80 -4.96 -1.51
N GLY A 35 -8.10 -4.01 -2.11
CA GLY A 35 -8.69 -2.73 -2.49
C GLY A 35 -9.64 -2.82 -3.66
N MET A 36 -9.65 -3.94 -4.39
CA MET A 36 -10.53 -4.11 -5.54
C MET A 36 -11.87 -4.72 -5.16
N GLU A 37 -11.86 -5.68 -4.24
CA GLU A 37 -13.04 -6.48 -3.96
C GLU A 37 -13.49 -6.38 -2.51
N GLY A 38 -12.69 -5.71 -1.67
CA GLY A 38 -12.98 -5.60 -0.25
C GLY A 38 -12.41 -6.75 0.55
N GLY A 39 -12.33 -6.57 1.87
CA GLY A 39 -11.76 -7.59 2.75
C GLY A 39 -10.25 -7.65 2.66
N CYS A 40 -9.70 -8.81 2.99
CA CYS A 40 -8.25 -9.03 3.04
C CYS A 40 -7.87 -10.29 2.30
N VAL A 41 -6.61 -10.30 1.81
CA VAL A 41 -5.98 -11.52 1.35
C VAL A 41 -4.89 -11.87 2.36
N HIS A 42 -4.55 -13.14 2.49
CA HIS A 42 -3.63 -13.63 3.50
C HIS A 42 -2.51 -14.45 2.89
N GLY A 43 -1.31 -14.26 3.45
CA GLY A 43 -0.13 -15.04 3.09
C GLY A 43 0.43 -14.66 1.73
N HIS A 44 1.63 -15.22 1.44
CA HIS A 44 2.32 -14.91 0.19
C HIS A 44 1.51 -15.32 -1.04
N ARG A 45 0.90 -16.49 -0.97
CA ARG A 45 0.12 -16.98 -2.11
C ARG A 45 -1.09 -16.09 -2.39
N GLY A 46 -1.79 -15.67 -1.34
CA GLY A 46 -2.96 -14.80 -1.50
C GLY A 46 -2.59 -13.47 -2.12
N ILE A 47 -1.48 -12.88 -1.69
CA ILE A 47 -1.02 -11.60 -2.23
C ILE A 47 -0.59 -11.78 -3.69
N ARG A 48 0.14 -12.85 -3.98
CA ARG A 48 0.59 -13.11 -5.36
C ARG A 48 -0.60 -13.22 -6.30
N GLU A 49 -1.62 -13.97 -5.92
CA GLU A 49 -2.81 -14.14 -6.75
C GLU A 49 -3.56 -12.84 -6.92
N TYR A 50 -3.70 -12.06 -5.84
CA TYR A 50 -4.39 -10.79 -5.89
C TYR A 50 -3.66 -9.78 -6.78
N TRP A 51 -2.35 -9.61 -6.60
CA TRP A 51 -1.57 -8.66 -7.39
C TRP A 51 -1.52 -9.05 -8.86
N THR A 52 -1.38 -10.35 -9.15
CA THR A 52 -1.35 -10.82 -10.53
C THR A 52 -2.67 -10.49 -11.22
N ARG A 53 -3.79 -10.71 -10.53
CA ARG A 53 -5.10 -10.39 -11.06
C ARG A 53 -5.25 -8.88 -11.25
N GLN A 54 -4.80 -8.10 -10.27
CA GLN A 54 -4.89 -6.65 -10.33
C GLN A 54 -4.11 -6.09 -11.51
N TRP A 55 -2.89 -6.57 -11.70
CA TRP A 55 -2.03 -6.09 -12.78
C TRP A 55 -2.54 -6.51 -14.17
N GLY A 56 -3.43 -7.47 -14.23
CA GLY A 56 -4.10 -7.85 -15.48
C GLY A 56 -5.26 -6.94 -15.82
N LEU A 57 -5.70 -6.10 -14.89
CA LEU A 57 -6.86 -5.22 -15.07
C LEU A 57 -6.49 -3.75 -15.06
N ILE A 58 -5.51 -3.37 -14.27
CA ILE A 58 -5.07 -1.98 -14.13
C ILE A 58 -3.56 -1.93 -13.99
N ASP A 59 -3.02 -0.73 -14.11
CA ASP A 59 -1.58 -0.46 -13.98
C ASP A 59 -1.38 0.53 -12.83
N PRO A 60 -1.32 0.05 -11.57
CA PRO A 60 -1.13 0.91 -10.43
C PRO A 60 0.34 1.20 -10.19
N ARG A 61 0.62 2.42 -9.73
CA ARG A 61 1.95 2.83 -9.31
C ARG A 61 1.83 3.54 -7.98
N VAL A 62 2.69 3.19 -7.03
CA VAL A 62 2.65 3.73 -5.68
C VAL A 62 4.01 4.31 -5.33
N GLU A 63 3.99 5.52 -4.77
CA GLU A 63 5.22 6.24 -4.46
C GLU A 63 5.17 6.75 -3.02
N PRO A 64 6.03 6.24 -2.14
CA PRO A 64 6.02 6.71 -0.75
C PRO A 64 6.53 8.14 -0.69
N ARG A 65 5.83 8.98 0.05
CA ARG A 65 6.15 10.39 0.19
C ARG A 65 6.58 10.78 1.59
N GLY A 66 6.20 10.01 2.60
CA GLY A 66 6.58 10.31 3.96
C GLY A 66 6.25 9.16 4.88
N PHE A 67 6.97 9.07 6.00
CA PHE A 67 6.82 8.01 6.99
C PHE A 67 6.57 8.65 8.35
N GLU A 68 5.65 8.06 9.10
CA GLU A 68 5.34 8.54 10.44
C GLU A 68 5.05 7.36 11.35
N TRP A 69 5.72 7.32 12.51
CA TRP A 69 5.47 6.27 13.49
C TRP A 69 4.24 6.63 14.31
N GLU A 70 3.34 5.67 14.45
CA GLU A 70 2.14 5.86 15.27
C GLU A 70 2.45 5.48 16.73
N PRO A 71 1.66 5.99 17.68
CA PRO A 71 1.91 5.70 19.10
C PRO A 71 1.91 4.22 19.45
N ASP A 72 1.19 3.38 18.69
CA ASP A 72 1.13 1.95 18.94
C ASP A 72 2.23 1.16 18.22
N GLY A 73 3.21 1.87 17.63
CA GLY A 73 4.34 1.23 16.98
C GLY A 73 4.15 0.90 15.52
N ARG A 74 2.97 1.17 14.95
CA ARG A 74 2.76 0.98 13.52
C ARG A 74 3.43 2.10 12.74
N VAL A 75 3.70 1.84 11.46
CA VAL A 75 4.32 2.83 10.57
C VAL A 75 3.30 3.26 9.55
N ALA A 76 3.00 4.56 9.51
CA ALA A 76 2.11 5.13 8.52
C ALA A 76 2.95 5.70 7.38
N VAL A 77 2.55 5.40 6.15
CA VAL A 77 3.24 5.89 4.96
C VAL A 77 2.25 6.68 4.12
N ASP A 78 2.60 7.92 3.84
CA ASP A 78 1.81 8.72 2.90
C ASP A 78 2.25 8.32 1.50
N VAL A 79 1.30 7.92 0.66
CA VAL A 79 1.59 7.33 -0.65
C VAL A 79 0.84 8.10 -1.73
N HIS A 80 1.57 8.48 -2.76
CA HIS A 80 0.95 9.02 -3.98
C HIS A 80 0.64 7.82 -4.88
N GLN A 81 -0.63 7.59 -5.12
CA GLN A 81 -1.08 6.46 -5.91
C GLN A 81 -1.67 6.94 -7.22
N VAL A 82 -1.11 6.46 -8.32
CA VAL A 82 -1.62 6.74 -9.66
C VAL A 82 -1.99 5.41 -10.29
N VAL A 83 -3.24 5.29 -10.70
CA VAL A 83 -3.71 4.08 -11.36
C VAL A 83 -4.07 4.43 -12.79
N ARG A 84 -3.51 3.67 -13.73
CA ARG A 84 -3.86 3.81 -15.14
C ARG A 84 -4.60 2.56 -15.58
N ASP A 85 -5.44 2.73 -16.61
CA ASP A 85 -5.98 1.54 -17.27
C ASP A 85 -4.87 0.94 -18.15
N LEU A 86 -5.12 -0.19 -18.75
CA LEU A 86 -4.11 -0.88 -19.55
C LEU A 86 -3.77 -0.15 -20.85
N ALA A 87 -4.55 0.85 -21.20
CA ALA A 87 -4.27 1.72 -22.36
C ALA A 87 -3.43 2.94 -21.97
N GLY A 88 -3.10 3.07 -20.68
CA GLY A 88 -2.24 4.15 -20.19
C GLY A 88 -2.98 5.39 -19.70
N ARG A 89 -4.32 5.38 -19.72
CA ARG A 89 -5.09 6.52 -19.25
C ARG A 89 -5.16 6.54 -17.72
N VAL A 90 -4.93 7.69 -17.13
CA VAL A 90 -5.04 7.84 -15.67
C VAL A 90 -6.52 7.77 -15.29
N VAL A 91 -6.86 6.80 -14.45
CA VAL A 91 -8.22 6.63 -13.93
C VAL A 91 -8.31 7.00 -12.46
N LYS A 92 -7.18 7.10 -11.77
CA LYS A 92 -7.15 7.51 -10.36
C LYS A 92 -5.80 8.12 -10.04
N ASP A 93 -5.82 9.25 -9.34
CA ASP A 93 -4.61 9.95 -8.92
C ASP A 93 -4.94 10.55 -7.56
N GLU A 94 -4.38 9.97 -6.50
CA GLU A 94 -4.78 10.34 -5.15
C GLU A 94 -3.66 10.10 -4.15
N MET A 95 -3.79 10.74 -2.99
CA MET A 95 -2.95 10.43 -1.85
C MET A 95 -3.73 9.46 -0.97
N VAL A 96 -3.05 8.42 -0.52
CA VAL A 96 -3.61 7.48 0.45
C VAL A 96 -2.59 7.28 1.56
N ARG A 97 -3.03 6.71 2.67
CA ARG A 97 -2.13 6.39 3.77
C ARG A 97 -2.17 4.88 3.99
N HIS A 98 -0.99 4.27 3.95
CA HIS A 98 -0.83 2.85 4.25
C HIS A 98 -0.27 2.72 5.65
N VAL A 99 -0.91 1.93 6.50
CA VAL A 99 -0.47 1.76 7.88
C VAL A 99 -0.03 0.31 8.06
N TYR A 100 1.24 0.15 8.41
CA TYR A 100 1.89 -1.16 8.47
C TYR A 100 2.14 -1.58 9.90
N ARG A 101 1.88 -2.84 10.19
CA ARG A 101 2.35 -3.48 11.41
C ARG A 101 3.48 -4.41 11.01
N LEU A 102 4.62 -4.27 11.69
CA LEU A 102 5.78 -5.10 11.44
C LEU A 102 5.92 -6.11 12.57
N GLU A 103 6.42 -7.29 12.24
CA GLU A 103 6.66 -8.35 13.21
C GLU A 103 7.92 -9.10 12.80
N ALA A 104 8.87 -9.23 13.71
CA ALA A 104 10.14 -9.90 13.42
C ALA A 104 10.86 -9.30 12.22
N GLY A 105 10.73 -7.98 12.02
CA GLY A 105 11.38 -7.28 10.91
C GLY A 105 10.71 -7.47 9.56
N LEU A 106 9.49 -8.00 9.55
CA LEU A 106 8.75 -8.25 8.30
C LEU A 106 7.38 -7.59 8.38
N ILE A 107 6.79 -7.33 7.23
CA ILE A 107 5.44 -6.76 7.17
C ILE A 107 4.45 -7.84 7.58
N ARG A 108 3.72 -7.60 8.68
CA ARG A 108 2.73 -8.53 9.19
C ARG A 108 1.32 -8.19 8.69
N SER A 109 1.02 -6.90 8.57
CA SER A 109 -0.28 -6.47 8.05
C SER A 109 -0.19 -5.04 7.53
N MET A 110 -1.15 -4.69 6.70
CA MET A 110 -1.29 -3.32 6.20
C MET A 110 -2.76 -2.99 6.11
N GLU A 111 -3.09 -1.72 6.40
CA GLU A 111 -4.42 -1.21 6.15
C GLU A 111 -4.32 0.08 5.37
N ILE A 112 -5.33 0.36 4.56
CA ILE A 112 -5.38 1.56 3.75
C ILE A 112 -6.33 2.55 4.41
N ARG A 113 -5.86 3.80 4.57
CA ARG A 113 -6.70 4.90 5.05
C ARG A 113 -6.79 5.94 3.95
N SER A 114 -7.86 6.72 3.97
CA SER A 114 -7.99 7.85 3.06
C SER A 114 -6.82 8.79 3.31
N GLY A 115 -6.40 9.52 2.30
CA GLY A 115 -5.20 10.31 2.28
C GLY A 115 -4.77 11.00 3.55
N PRO A 116 -3.67 11.78 3.51
CA PRO A 116 -3.12 12.41 4.69
C PRO A 116 -4.19 13.25 5.36
N SER A 117 -4.38 13.00 6.61
CA SER A 117 -5.31 13.86 7.31
C SER A 117 -4.61 15.17 7.60
N ARG A 118 -4.87 15.98 7.26
CA ARG A 118 -4.28 17.09 7.55
C ARG A 118 -4.95 18.15 7.48
N GLY A 119 -5.04 17.66 7.44
CA GLY A 119 -5.43 18.15 7.27
C GLY A 119 -5.82 18.66 7.10
N ALA A 120 -5.87 18.71 7.05
CA ALA A 120 -6.12 19.06 6.81
C ALA A 120 -6.61 19.47 6.63
N GLY A 121 -6.73 19.60 6.63
CA GLY A 121 -7.13 19.97 6.37
C GLY A 121 -7.91 19.94 6.20
N ALA A 122 -8.09 20.03 6.15
CA ALA A 122 -8.76 19.94 5.92
C ALA A 122 -9.66 19.82 5.73
N PRO A 123 -9.98 19.94 5.73
CA PRO A 123 -10.77 19.71 5.42
C PRO A 123 -11.42 19.33 5.11
N GLY A 124 -11.41 19.41 5.07
CA GLY A 124 -11.87 18.95 4.75
C GLY A 124 -12.60 18.38 4.50
N PRO A 125 -12.82 18.38 4.47
CA PRO A 125 -13.38 17.77 4.16
C PRO A 125 -13.95 17.25 3.51
N THR A 126 -13.75 17.27 3.41
CA THR A 126 -14.08 16.82 2.81
C THR A 126 -14.52 16.05 2.22
N ARG A 127 -14.52 15.94 2.24
CA ARG A 127 -14.82 15.25 1.59
C ARG A 127 -15.22 14.40 1.62
N THR A 128 -15.10 14.56 1.92
CA THR A 128 -15.33 13.68 1.88
C THR A 128 -15.71 12.89 1.69
N GLY A 129 -15.58 13.00 1.90
CA GLY A 129 -15.72 12.26 1.78
C GLY A 129 -16.06 11.74 1.67
N PRO A 130 -16.30 11.54 1.89
CA PRO A 130 -16.53 11.01 1.58
C PRO A 130 -16.76 10.78 1.32
#